data_645914007697dd84f352dafd01cb2fbf
#
_entry.id   645914007697dd84f352dafd01cb2fbf
#
_cell.length_a   1.000
_cell.length_b   1.000
_cell.length_c   1.000
_cell.angle_alpha   90.00
_cell.angle_beta   90.00
_cell.angle_gamma   90.00
#
_symmetry.space_group_name_H-M   'P 1'
#
loop_
_entity.id
_entity.type
_entity.pdbx_description
1 polymer ?
#
loop_
_entity_poly.entity_id
_entity_poly.type
_entity_poly.pdbx_seq_one_letter_code
_entity_poly.pdbx_strand_id
1 'polypeptide(L)'
;AYSDVVFRPDTIQKLASLEADLVLAIDLTWRDRYDGRSRSELNQAEKVILDGEGIQCIGRGVNIAEAQAEFVGVMRLSGAATRKLDGLLRSGRLSQRAALPEIVTCLVEEGLRTAVSDVRGDWAELNAPQDLSHFVLGTKAESLARIKTLLRAGVVGDLVSVDHQQWKHDPAQVLGEIHQTLGEGQLIVRSSALSEDRWDASSAGVYKSVANVKGSNPNTIAAAIKDVFSSYGSFHARNQVLVQQMLSDIECSGVVMTRTPSVGAPYSVISFDDKSRRTDTVTTGSGDTVRSVFLHRDHELCGDLPKSIHRLKTVVDELEQLVGYDSLDIEFACTTDDVVHILQVRPLALPRLDYSVDDECLAVAIEEGKGFFRALQQTPPFVVGKSTQLSVMSDWNPAEIIGTKPRQLALSLYRYIVTDETWATQRAEYGYRDVRPCNLMVNVLGHPYIDVRATFNSFIPSELGDEAATRLVNHYLDYLQQNPELHDKVEFSVLFTSLTFDFDTKAKSRLNGVLTEAEIEDLWYGLLRITRDAMDRCGKDFEQIGDIQTRFERI
;
A
#
# COMPACT_ATOMS: atom_id res chain seq x y z
N ALA A 1 36.33 -12.89 0.68
CA ALA A 1 35.10 -12.12 0.39
C ALA A 1 34.91 -11.08 1.49
N TYR A 2 34.20 -10.00 1.17
CA TYR A 2 33.66 -9.08 2.17
C TYR A 2 32.61 -9.79 3.03
N SER A 3 32.45 -9.36 4.27
CA SER A 3 31.55 -9.99 5.26
C SER A 3 30.08 -9.59 5.12
N ASP A 4 29.83 -8.51 4.43
CA ASP A 4 28.54 -7.85 4.19
C ASP A 4 28.00 -8.06 2.76
N VAL A 5 28.59 -9.00 2.02
CA VAL A 5 28.18 -9.33 0.65
C VAL A 5 27.50 -10.70 0.61
N VAL A 6 26.31 -10.74 -0.01
CA VAL A 6 25.59 -11.96 -0.37
C VAL A 6 25.64 -12.18 -1.88
N PHE A 7 25.75 -13.43 -2.30
CA PHE A 7 25.84 -13.84 -3.70
C PHE A 7 25.28 -15.26 -3.90
N ARG A 8 24.96 -15.63 -5.15
CA ARG A 8 24.45 -16.97 -5.45
C ARG A 8 25.55 -18.05 -5.34
N PRO A 9 25.22 -19.27 -4.90
CA PRO A 9 26.19 -20.35 -4.73
C PRO A 9 26.99 -20.70 -5.99
N ASP A 10 26.41 -20.57 -7.17
CA ASP A 10 27.06 -20.81 -8.47
C ASP A 10 28.22 -19.84 -8.76
N THR A 11 28.24 -18.66 -8.13
CA THR A 11 29.37 -17.73 -8.19
C THR A 11 30.67 -18.40 -7.78
N ILE A 12 30.66 -19.19 -6.71
CA ILE A 12 31.86 -19.92 -6.23
C ILE A 12 32.30 -20.97 -7.26
N GLN A 13 31.35 -21.68 -7.87
CA GLN A 13 31.67 -22.70 -8.89
C GLN A 13 32.29 -22.06 -10.13
N LYS A 14 31.73 -20.92 -10.59
CA LYS A 14 32.25 -20.13 -11.72
C LYS A 14 33.68 -19.63 -11.43
N LEU A 15 33.92 -19.05 -10.25
CA LEU A 15 35.26 -18.61 -9.84
C LEU A 15 36.25 -19.78 -9.78
N ALA A 16 35.81 -20.96 -9.32
CA ALA A 16 36.64 -22.13 -9.21
C ALA A 16 37.03 -22.75 -10.57
N SER A 17 36.17 -22.62 -11.59
CA SER A 17 36.38 -23.21 -12.92
C SER A 17 37.36 -22.43 -13.81
N LEU A 18 37.67 -21.17 -13.51
CA LEU A 18 38.57 -20.34 -14.32
C LEU A 18 40.03 -20.61 -13.98
N GLU A 19 40.88 -20.82 -15.02
CA GLU A 19 42.29 -21.06 -14.88
C GLU A 19 43.11 -19.77 -14.89
N ALA A 20 43.21 -19.10 -13.76
CA ALA A 20 44.04 -17.92 -13.54
C ALA A 20 44.62 -17.90 -12.12
N ASP A 21 45.63 -17.06 -11.86
CA ASP A 21 46.22 -16.92 -10.53
C ASP A 21 45.33 -16.11 -9.60
N LEU A 22 44.65 -15.12 -10.12
CA LEU A 22 43.68 -14.23 -9.44
C LEU A 22 42.40 -14.17 -10.26
N VAL A 23 41.29 -14.55 -9.66
CA VAL A 23 39.96 -14.46 -10.29
C VAL A 23 39.06 -13.59 -9.43
N LEU A 24 38.43 -12.56 -10.03
CA LEU A 24 37.49 -11.68 -9.37
C LEU A 24 36.05 -11.96 -9.81
N ALA A 25 35.12 -11.92 -8.88
CA ALA A 25 33.71 -11.72 -9.19
C ALA A 25 33.47 -10.25 -9.50
N ILE A 26 32.91 -9.96 -10.67
CA ILE A 26 32.57 -8.61 -11.11
C ILE A 26 31.13 -8.55 -11.58
N ASP A 27 30.57 -7.34 -11.62
CA ASP A 27 29.23 -7.10 -12.17
C ASP A 27 29.34 -6.11 -13.35
N LEU A 28 29.10 -6.59 -14.57
CA LEU A 28 29.08 -5.76 -15.78
C LEU A 28 27.81 -4.90 -15.87
N THR A 29 26.76 -5.27 -15.14
CA THR A 29 25.50 -4.53 -15.08
C THR A 29 25.42 -3.60 -13.86
N TRP A 30 26.51 -3.36 -13.19
CA TRP A 30 26.63 -2.66 -11.92
C TRP A 30 25.88 -1.33 -11.82
N ARG A 31 25.76 -0.58 -12.94
CA ARG A 31 25.05 0.71 -12.95
C ARG A 31 23.56 0.57 -12.64
N ASP A 32 22.96 -0.56 -13.00
CA ASP A 32 21.53 -0.82 -12.77
C ASP A 32 21.21 -0.88 -11.27
N ARG A 33 22.18 -1.27 -10.43
CA ARG A 33 22.03 -1.30 -8.95
C ARG A 33 21.95 0.10 -8.34
N TYR A 34 22.48 1.10 -9.01
CA TYR A 34 22.51 2.49 -8.53
C TYR A 34 21.37 3.32 -9.11
N ASP A 35 20.48 2.69 -9.85
CA ASP A 35 19.28 3.36 -10.34
C ASP A 35 18.40 3.80 -9.15
N GLY A 36 18.02 5.09 -9.12
CA GLY A 36 17.33 5.69 -7.96
C GLY A 36 18.22 6.01 -6.74
N ARG A 37 19.51 5.65 -6.71
CA ARG A 37 20.44 5.99 -5.62
C ARG A 37 21.15 7.32 -5.83
N SER A 38 21.76 7.83 -4.75
CA SER A 38 22.50 9.09 -4.80
C SER A 38 23.82 8.95 -5.58
N ARG A 39 24.30 10.06 -6.17
CA ARG A 39 25.62 10.10 -6.81
C ARG A 39 26.76 9.83 -5.83
N SER A 40 26.56 10.08 -4.56
CA SER A 40 27.52 9.77 -3.48
C SER A 40 27.70 8.26 -3.33
N GLU A 41 26.63 7.49 -3.37
CA GLU A 41 26.70 6.01 -3.29
C GLU A 41 27.39 5.43 -4.53
N LEU A 42 27.07 5.92 -5.72
CA LEU A 42 27.73 5.52 -6.96
C LEU A 42 29.26 5.76 -6.93
N ASN A 43 29.72 6.80 -6.25
CA ASN A 43 31.15 7.08 -6.10
C ASN A 43 31.85 6.06 -5.18
N GLN A 44 31.14 5.42 -4.27
CA GLN A 44 31.69 4.43 -3.33
C GLN A 44 31.90 3.04 -3.96
N ALA A 45 31.29 2.78 -5.13
CA ALA A 45 31.49 1.56 -5.87
C ALA A 45 32.98 1.28 -6.13
N GLU A 46 33.40 0.03 -5.96
CA GLU A 46 34.75 -0.43 -6.30
C GLU A 46 34.82 -0.79 -7.78
N LYS A 47 35.05 0.24 -8.59
CA LYS A 47 34.99 0.19 -10.05
C LYS A 47 36.18 -0.55 -10.65
N VAL A 48 35.96 -1.25 -11.77
CA VAL A 48 36.95 -2.06 -12.47
C VAL A 48 37.08 -1.59 -13.92
N ILE A 49 38.31 -1.42 -14.38
CA ILE A 49 38.68 -1.31 -15.80
C ILE A 49 39.28 -2.64 -16.22
N LEU A 50 38.79 -3.19 -17.33
CA LEU A 50 39.22 -4.46 -17.90
C LEU A 50 40.20 -4.26 -19.04
N ASP A 51 41.16 -5.18 -19.20
CA ASP A 51 42.04 -5.32 -20.37
C ASP A 51 41.84 -6.75 -20.93
N GLY A 52 40.98 -6.85 -21.92
CA GLY A 52 40.50 -8.13 -22.42
C GLY A 52 39.75 -8.91 -21.34
N GLU A 53 40.22 -10.10 -21.00
CA GLU A 53 39.67 -10.92 -19.92
C GLU A 53 40.36 -10.65 -18.55
N GLY A 54 41.35 -9.75 -18.53
CA GLY A 54 42.12 -9.39 -17.34
C GLY A 54 41.66 -8.08 -16.68
N ILE A 55 42.39 -7.71 -15.62
CA ILE A 55 42.11 -6.52 -14.83
C ILE A 55 43.22 -5.48 -15.10
N GLN A 56 42.85 -4.30 -15.58
CA GLN A 56 43.76 -3.17 -15.75
C GLN A 56 43.85 -2.34 -14.47
N CYS A 57 42.72 -1.98 -13.90
CA CYS A 57 42.64 -1.11 -12.73
C CYS A 57 41.38 -1.41 -11.91
N ILE A 58 41.48 -1.23 -10.58
CA ILE A 58 40.37 -1.46 -9.65
C ILE A 58 40.42 -0.43 -8.51
N GLY A 59 39.24 0.02 -8.05
CA GLY A 59 39.08 0.82 -6.84
C GLY A 59 38.06 1.94 -6.96
N ARG A 60 37.82 2.60 -5.85
CA ARG A 60 36.86 3.71 -5.74
C ARG A 60 37.27 4.94 -6.56
N GLY A 61 38.61 5.15 -6.72
CA GLY A 61 39.17 6.26 -7.48
C GLY A 61 39.03 6.16 -9.01
N VAL A 62 38.61 5.01 -9.53
CA VAL A 62 38.37 4.82 -10.98
C VAL A 62 37.23 5.71 -11.45
N ASN A 63 37.41 6.36 -12.60
CA ASN A 63 36.39 7.22 -13.20
C ASN A 63 35.16 6.41 -13.59
N ILE A 64 33.98 6.86 -13.16
CA ILE A 64 32.69 6.21 -13.45
C ILE A 64 32.46 6.02 -14.94
N ALA A 65 32.89 7.00 -15.79
CA ALA A 65 32.69 6.94 -17.22
C ALA A 65 33.55 5.84 -17.89
N GLU A 66 34.71 5.52 -17.34
CA GLU A 66 35.68 4.55 -17.86
C GLU A 66 35.45 3.14 -17.28
N ALA A 67 34.81 3.03 -16.14
CA ALA A 67 34.55 1.77 -15.45
C ALA A 67 33.61 0.87 -16.27
N GLN A 68 34.03 -0.34 -16.53
CA GLN A 68 33.25 -1.35 -17.25
C GLN A 68 32.46 -2.25 -16.28
N ALA A 69 32.96 -2.44 -15.05
CA ALA A 69 32.34 -3.29 -14.04
C ALA A 69 32.53 -2.75 -12.63
N GLU A 70 31.84 -3.36 -11.68
CA GLU A 70 32.06 -3.21 -10.23
C GLU A 70 32.62 -4.52 -9.66
N PHE A 71 33.58 -4.42 -8.74
CA PHE A 71 34.08 -5.56 -7.98
C PHE A 71 33.09 -5.95 -6.88
N VAL A 72 32.71 -7.20 -6.84
CA VAL A 72 31.67 -7.71 -5.93
C VAL A 72 32.21 -8.01 -4.52
N GLY A 73 33.50 -7.80 -4.27
CA GLY A 73 34.11 -8.14 -2.99
C GLY A 73 34.44 -9.62 -2.82
N VAL A 74 34.33 -10.44 -3.85
CA VAL A 74 34.64 -11.87 -3.85
C VAL A 74 35.77 -12.18 -4.84
N MET A 75 36.82 -12.82 -4.38
CA MET A 75 37.96 -13.24 -5.22
C MET A 75 38.47 -14.61 -4.87
N ARG A 76 39.09 -15.28 -5.84
CA ARG A 76 39.85 -16.54 -5.67
C ARG A 76 41.32 -16.31 -5.97
N LEU A 77 42.18 -16.82 -5.13
CA LEU A 77 43.62 -16.85 -5.30
C LEU A 77 44.11 -18.29 -5.56
N SER A 78 45.01 -18.46 -6.51
CA SER A 78 45.76 -19.72 -6.67
C SER A 78 46.77 -19.88 -5.53
N GLY A 79 47.31 -21.10 -5.35
CA GLY A 79 48.39 -21.32 -4.39
C GLY A 79 49.63 -20.47 -4.69
N ALA A 80 49.90 -20.14 -5.96
CA ALA A 80 51.00 -19.27 -6.37
C ALA A 80 50.71 -17.82 -5.95
N ALA A 81 49.50 -17.31 -6.21
CA ALA A 81 49.08 -15.97 -5.80
C ALA A 81 49.08 -15.82 -4.27
N THR A 82 48.63 -16.84 -3.52
CA THR A 82 48.63 -16.82 -2.06
C THR A 82 50.06 -16.73 -1.50
N ARG A 83 51.03 -17.48 -2.03
CA ARG A 83 52.44 -17.38 -1.62
C ARG A 83 53.03 -16.01 -1.95
N LYS A 84 52.67 -15.43 -3.08
CA LYS A 84 53.13 -14.10 -3.48
C LYS A 84 52.57 -13.03 -2.54
N LEU A 85 51.28 -13.11 -2.19
CA LEU A 85 50.64 -12.23 -1.21
C LEU A 85 51.31 -12.30 0.16
N ASP A 86 51.61 -13.52 0.65
CA ASP A 86 52.33 -13.70 1.92
C ASP A 86 53.72 -13.03 1.88
N GLY A 87 54.45 -13.16 0.76
CA GLY A 87 55.72 -12.48 0.58
C GLY A 87 55.61 -10.93 0.58
N LEU A 88 54.59 -10.37 -0.03
CA LEU A 88 54.32 -8.92 -0.05
C LEU A 88 53.99 -8.38 1.35
N LEU A 89 53.20 -9.12 2.11
CA LEU A 89 52.86 -8.79 3.51
C LEU A 89 54.09 -8.86 4.42
N ARG A 90 54.89 -9.91 4.34
CA ARG A 90 56.13 -10.09 5.16
C ARG A 90 57.22 -9.05 4.84
N SER A 91 57.32 -8.64 3.59
CA SER A 91 58.28 -7.60 3.18
C SER A 91 57.86 -6.19 3.51
N GLY A 92 56.62 -5.97 3.98
CA GLY A 92 56.07 -4.66 4.28
C GLY A 92 55.71 -3.86 3.03
N ARG A 93 55.77 -4.47 1.83
CA ARG A 93 55.32 -3.81 0.57
C ARG A 93 53.80 -3.68 0.50
N LEU A 94 53.06 -4.51 1.22
CA LEU A 94 51.63 -4.44 1.37
C LEU A 94 51.28 -4.38 2.87
N SER A 95 50.38 -3.49 3.27
CA SER A 95 49.90 -3.38 4.62
C SER A 95 49.04 -4.58 5.02
N GLN A 96 49.17 -5.05 6.29
CA GLN A 96 48.24 -6.05 6.83
C GLN A 96 46.77 -5.55 6.91
N ARG A 97 46.56 -4.23 6.77
CA ARG A 97 45.24 -3.58 6.73
C ARG A 97 44.83 -3.14 5.32
N ALA A 98 45.56 -3.62 4.29
CA ALA A 98 45.24 -3.28 2.91
C ALA A 98 43.82 -3.74 2.54
N ALA A 99 43.08 -2.88 1.85
CA ALA A 99 41.78 -3.20 1.27
C ALA A 99 41.94 -4.21 0.12
N LEU A 100 40.88 -4.96 -0.21
CA LEU A 100 40.93 -5.94 -1.32
C LEU A 100 41.36 -5.31 -2.65
N PRO A 101 40.91 -4.10 -3.06
CA PRO A 101 41.41 -3.46 -4.27
C PRO A 101 42.92 -3.21 -4.27
N GLU A 102 43.51 -2.83 -3.13
CA GLU A 102 44.97 -2.62 -2.99
C GLU A 102 45.71 -3.94 -3.15
N ILE A 103 45.20 -5.03 -2.58
CA ILE A 103 45.76 -6.38 -2.72
C ILE A 103 45.74 -6.80 -4.20
N VAL A 104 44.58 -6.59 -4.88
CA VAL A 104 44.42 -6.91 -6.30
C VAL A 104 45.41 -6.13 -7.13
N THR A 105 45.52 -4.81 -6.94
CA THR A 105 46.44 -3.93 -7.68
C THR A 105 47.90 -4.42 -7.52
N CYS A 106 48.34 -4.69 -6.30
CA CYS A 106 49.70 -5.21 -6.06
C CYS A 106 49.95 -6.56 -6.76
N LEU A 107 48.97 -7.47 -6.76
CA LEU A 107 49.12 -8.77 -7.40
C LEU A 107 49.13 -8.66 -8.94
N VAL A 108 48.37 -7.73 -9.50
CA VAL A 108 48.45 -7.41 -10.96
C VAL A 108 49.79 -6.82 -11.35
N GLU A 109 50.34 -5.88 -10.59
CA GLU A 109 51.65 -5.29 -10.79
C GLU A 109 52.80 -6.33 -10.69
N GLU A 110 52.62 -7.37 -9.90
CA GLU A 110 53.55 -8.50 -9.80
C GLU A 110 53.40 -9.50 -10.96
N GLY A 111 52.57 -9.22 -11.95
CA GLY A 111 52.47 -9.96 -13.22
C GLY A 111 51.68 -11.30 -13.08
N LEU A 112 50.82 -11.45 -12.09
CA LEU A 112 49.95 -12.61 -11.98
C LEU A 112 48.85 -12.59 -13.06
N ARG A 113 48.56 -13.79 -13.59
CA ARG A 113 47.43 -13.93 -14.55
C ARG A 113 46.10 -13.69 -13.86
N THR A 114 45.35 -12.79 -14.40
CA THR A 114 44.02 -12.40 -13.89
C THR A 114 42.91 -12.88 -14.80
N ALA A 115 41.77 -13.22 -14.22
CA ALA A 115 40.52 -13.46 -14.94
C ALA A 115 39.35 -12.88 -14.14
N VAL A 116 38.23 -12.67 -14.80
CA VAL A 116 37.01 -12.15 -14.19
C VAL A 116 35.84 -13.06 -14.46
N SER A 117 34.89 -13.11 -13.50
CA SER A 117 33.63 -13.83 -13.63
C SER A 117 32.49 -12.85 -13.40
N ASP A 118 31.66 -12.63 -14.42
CA ASP A 118 30.48 -11.77 -14.32
C ASP A 118 29.36 -12.46 -13.55
N VAL A 119 28.91 -11.81 -12.48
CA VAL A 119 27.80 -12.27 -11.64
C VAL A 119 26.43 -11.76 -12.11
N ARG A 120 26.38 -10.85 -13.07
CA ARG A 120 25.17 -10.34 -13.72
C ARG A 120 24.12 -9.81 -12.75
N GLY A 121 24.54 -9.09 -11.71
CA GLY A 121 23.65 -8.52 -10.70
C GLY A 121 23.13 -9.53 -9.63
N ASP A 122 23.55 -10.78 -9.66
CA ASP A 122 23.16 -11.81 -8.68
C ASP A 122 23.97 -11.74 -7.37
N TRP A 123 24.07 -10.54 -6.83
CA TRP A 123 24.73 -10.24 -5.57
C TRP A 123 24.17 -8.97 -4.91
N ALA A 124 24.42 -8.79 -3.62
CA ALA A 124 24.14 -7.54 -2.91
C ALA A 124 25.15 -7.31 -1.79
N GLU A 125 25.50 -6.05 -1.57
CA GLU A 125 26.17 -5.55 -0.37
C GLU A 125 25.09 -5.08 0.59
N LEU A 126 25.07 -5.64 1.82
CA LEU A 126 24.00 -5.44 2.79
C LEU A 126 24.30 -4.22 3.67
N ASN A 127 24.05 -3.03 3.17
CA ASN A 127 24.19 -1.77 3.89
C ASN A 127 22.87 -1.30 4.53
N ALA A 128 21.73 -1.75 3.99
CA ALA A 128 20.39 -1.45 4.46
C ALA A 128 19.45 -2.65 4.25
N PRO A 129 18.31 -2.73 4.98
CA PRO A 129 17.33 -3.80 4.79
C PRO A 129 16.86 -3.99 3.34
N GLN A 130 16.77 -2.88 2.58
CA GLN A 130 16.39 -2.90 1.16
C GLN A 130 17.37 -3.66 0.28
N ASP A 131 18.65 -3.77 0.66
CA ASP A 131 19.66 -4.45 -0.14
C ASP A 131 19.41 -5.96 -0.19
N LEU A 132 18.90 -6.55 0.90
CA LEU A 132 18.48 -7.95 0.91
C LEU A 132 17.31 -8.18 -0.04
N SER A 133 16.34 -7.27 -0.04
CA SER A 133 15.18 -7.38 -0.92
C SER A 133 15.58 -7.24 -2.39
N HIS A 134 16.54 -6.39 -2.74
CA HIS A 134 17.11 -6.32 -4.10
C HIS A 134 17.77 -7.62 -4.52
N PHE A 135 18.35 -8.36 -3.58
CA PHE A 135 18.93 -9.68 -3.86
C PHE A 135 17.87 -10.77 -4.00
N VAL A 136 16.79 -10.74 -3.20
CA VAL A 136 15.69 -11.72 -3.25
C VAL A 136 14.77 -11.45 -4.44
N LEU A 137 14.38 -10.20 -4.67
CA LEU A 137 13.53 -9.78 -5.77
C LEU A 137 14.38 -9.50 -7.01
N GLY A 138 13.84 -9.84 -8.16
CA GLY A 138 14.42 -9.59 -9.48
C GLY A 138 13.31 -9.23 -10.46
N THR A 139 13.40 -9.73 -11.70
CA THR A 139 12.26 -9.68 -12.61
C THR A 139 11.08 -10.49 -12.03
N LYS A 140 9.87 -10.28 -12.54
CA LYS A 140 8.67 -11.04 -12.11
C LYS A 140 8.90 -12.56 -12.08
N ALA A 141 9.51 -13.10 -13.15
CA ALA A 141 9.82 -14.53 -13.24
C ALA A 141 10.86 -14.98 -12.20
N GLU A 142 11.92 -14.20 -12.02
CA GLU A 142 12.97 -14.51 -11.04
C GLU A 142 12.44 -14.47 -9.61
N SER A 143 11.66 -13.44 -9.25
CA SER A 143 11.05 -13.29 -7.94
C SER A 143 10.15 -14.47 -7.60
N LEU A 144 9.25 -14.84 -8.51
CA LEU A 144 8.34 -15.96 -8.32
C LEU A 144 9.08 -17.30 -8.23
N ALA A 145 10.09 -17.53 -9.08
CA ALA A 145 10.88 -18.76 -9.05
C ALA A 145 11.65 -18.93 -7.72
N ARG A 146 12.20 -17.84 -7.18
CA ARG A 146 12.91 -17.81 -5.90
C ARG A 146 11.97 -18.06 -4.72
N ILE A 147 10.81 -17.40 -4.70
CA ILE A 147 9.82 -17.50 -3.63
C ILE A 147 9.15 -18.89 -3.63
N LYS A 148 8.91 -19.49 -4.81
CA LYS A 148 8.23 -20.78 -4.98
C LYS A 148 8.76 -21.89 -4.07
N THR A 149 10.06 -21.98 -3.90
CA THR A 149 10.70 -23.03 -3.11
C THR A 149 10.69 -22.78 -1.61
N LEU A 150 10.41 -21.55 -1.19
CA LEU A 150 10.51 -21.09 0.19
C LEU A 150 9.14 -20.89 0.84
N LEU A 151 8.14 -20.43 0.08
CA LEU A 151 6.80 -20.13 0.56
C LEU A 151 6.05 -21.40 0.98
N ARG A 152 5.44 -21.38 2.17
CA ARG A 152 4.71 -22.51 2.77
C ARG A 152 3.24 -22.23 3.01
N ALA A 153 2.90 -21.00 3.40
CA ALA A 153 1.53 -20.60 3.70
C ALA A 153 0.70 -20.35 2.44
N GLY A 154 1.37 -20.09 1.31
CA GLY A 154 0.76 -19.87 0.00
C GLY A 154 1.44 -20.71 -1.09
N VAL A 155 0.96 -20.56 -2.32
CA VAL A 155 1.47 -21.31 -3.48
C VAL A 155 1.91 -20.36 -4.59
N VAL A 156 3.08 -20.62 -5.17
CA VAL A 156 3.47 -20.10 -6.48
C VAL A 156 3.34 -21.23 -7.48
N GLY A 157 2.48 -21.08 -8.47
CA GLY A 157 2.25 -22.08 -9.51
C GLY A 157 3.52 -22.40 -10.32
N ASP A 158 3.47 -23.50 -11.09
CA ASP A 158 4.54 -23.82 -12.02
C ASP A 158 4.71 -22.72 -13.05
N LEU A 159 5.96 -22.44 -13.40
CA LEU A 159 6.33 -21.37 -14.30
C LEU A 159 7.52 -21.75 -15.17
N VAL A 160 7.56 -21.20 -16.37
CA VAL A 160 8.72 -21.25 -17.27
C VAL A 160 9.11 -19.83 -17.63
N SER A 161 10.37 -19.49 -17.37
CA SER A 161 10.96 -18.20 -17.73
C SER A 161 11.73 -18.36 -19.04
N VAL A 162 11.42 -17.54 -20.02
CA VAL A 162 12.02 -17.58 -21.36
C VAL A 162 12.83 -16.31 -21.57
N ASP A 163 14.14 -16.41 -21.65
CA ASP A 163 14.96 -15.29 -22.08
C ASP A 163 15.02 -15.14 -23.62
N HIS A 164 15.35 -13.94 -24.07
CA HIS A 164 15.32 -13.64 -25.50
C HIS A 164 16.41 -14.35 -26.31
N GLN A 165 17.57 -14.65 -25.70
CA GLN A 165 18.66 -15.34 -26.40
C GLN A 165 18.30 -16.83 -26.57
N GLN A 166 17.80 -17.46 -25.50
CA GLN A 166 17.33 -18.84 -25.51
C GLN A 166 16.19 -19.03 -26.54
N TRP A 167 15.23 -18.08 -26.55
CA TRP A 167 14.16 -18.10 -27.55
C TRP A 167 14.64 -17.98 -28.99
N LYS A 168 15.65 -17.15 -29.25
CA LYS A 168 16.25 -17.03 -30.60
C LYS A 168 17.05 -18.23 -31.03
N HIS A 169 17.75 -18.88 -30.08
CA HIS A 169 18.66 -19.98 -30.38
C HIS A 169 17.90 -21.28 -30.63
N ASP A 170 16.99 -21.67 -29.76
CA ASP A 170 16.24 -22.90 -29.87
C ASP A 170 14.78 -22.77 -29.37
N PRO A 171 13.87 -22.22 -30.19
CA PRO A 171 12.46 -22.13 -29.84
C PRO A 171 11.81 -23.49 -29.60
N ALA A 172 12.31 -24.57 -30.24
CA ALA A 172 11.72 -25.90 -30.10
C ALA A 172 12.00 -26.51 -28.73
N GLN A 173 13.21 -26.32 -28.21
CA GLN A 173 13.56 -26.71 -26.84
C GLN A 173 12.71 -25.98 -25.80
N VAL A 174 12.54 -24.64 -25.95
CA VAL A 174 11.72 -23.83 -25.06
C VAL A 174 10.25 -24.30 -25.06
N LEU A 175 9.67 -24.56 -26.23
CA LEU A 175 8.31 -25.08 -26.32
C LEU A 175 8.17 -26.48 -25.72
N GLY A 176 9.19 -27.32 -25.84
CA GLY A 176 9.27 -28.63 -25.20
C GLY A 176 9.28 -28.53 -23.67
N GLU A 177 10.07 -27.61 -23.11
CA GLU A 177 10.14 -27.33 -21.68
C GLU A 177 8.80 -26.82 -21.14
N ILE A 178 8.15 -25.89 -21.86
CA ILE A 178 6.83 -25.37 -21.50
C ILE A 178 5.81 -26.50 -21.43
N HIS A 179 5.78 -27.37 -22.45
CA HIS A 179 4.85 -28.49 -22.49
C HIS A 179 5.10 -29.50 -21.36
N GLN A 180 6.38 -29.81 -21.09
CA GLN A 180 6.76 -30.74 -20.03
C GLN A 180 6.41 -30.20 -18.63
N THR A 181 6.59 -28.91 -18.40
CA THR A 181 6.41 -28.27 -17.08
C THR A 181 4.95 -27.89 -16.83
N LEU A 182 4.28 -27.31 -17.83
CA LEU A 182 2.95 -26.69 -17.68
C LEU A 182 1.81 -27.52 -18.31
N GLY A 183 2.11 -28.58 -19.10
CA GLY A 183 1.12 -29.44 -19.72
C GLY A 183 0.29 -28.76 -20.82
N GLU A 184 -0.90 -29.30 -21.08
CA GLU A 184 -1.77 -28.91 -22.22
C GLU A 184 -2.87 -27.92 -21.85
N GLY A 185 -2.95 -27.48 -20.58
CA GLY A 185 -3.99 -26.59 -20.08
C GLY A 185 -3.97 -25.19 -20.71
N GLN A 186 -4.84 -24.33 -20.22
CA GLN A 186 -4.81 -22.91 -20.59
C GLN A 186 -3.61 -22.23 -19.92
N LEU A 187 -2.85 -21.46 -20.70
CA LEU A 187 -1.67 -20.75 -20.27
C LEU A 187 -1.89 -19.25 -20.33
N ILE A 188 -1.13 -18.53 -19.50
CA ILE A 188 -0.93 -17.10 -19.59
C ILE A 188 0.54 -16.82 -19.89
N VAL A 189 0.79 -15.92 -20.83
CA VAL A 189 2.13 -15.47 -21.23
C VAL A 189 2.23 -14.00 -20.84
N ARG A 190 3.11 -13.69 -19.88
CA ARG A 190 3.24 -12.37 -19.24
C ARG A 190 4.61 -11.76 -19.50
N SER A 191 4.66 -10.43 -19.51
CA SER A 191 5.92 -9.71 -19.45
C SER A 191 6.66 -9.98 -18.13
N SER A 192 7.97 -9.94 -18.20
CA SER A 192 8.89 -10.00 -17.05
C SER A 192 10.13 -9.18 -17.39
N ALA A 193 9.92 -7.87 -17.57
CA ALA A 193 10.98 -6.93 -17.92
C ALA A 193 11.61 -6.33 -16.65
N LEU A 194 12.90 -6.08 -16.70
CA LEU A 194 13.63 -5.46 -15.58
C LEU A 194 13.07 -4.06 -15.23
N SER A 195 12.59 -3.31 -16.23
CA SER A 195 12.01 -1.98 -16.04
C SER A 195 10.59 -1.97 -15.50
N GLU A 196 9.93 -3.13 -15.40
CA GLU A 196 8.55 -3.25 -14.91
C GLU A 196 8.46 -3.16 -13.38
N ASP A 197 9.46 -3.73 -12.69
CA ASP A 197 9.50 -3.89 -11.24
C ASP A 197 10.57 -2.97 -10.59
N ARG A 198 10.61 -1.70 -11.01
CA ARG A 198 11.57 -0.72 -10.48
C ARG A 198 11.15 -0.20 -9.10
N TRP A 199 12.15 0.14 -8.28
CA TRP A 199 11.96 0.63 -6.90
C TRP A 199 11.40 2.06 -6.82
N ASP A 200 11.57 2.84 -7.87
CA ASP A 200 11.22 4.26 -7.93
C ASP A 200 9.96 4.57 -8.77
N ALA A 201 9.50 3.60 -9.55
CA ALA A 201 8.33 3.78 -10.39
C ALA A 201 7.63 2.46 -10.68
N SER A 202 6.30 2.44 -10.57
CA SER A 202 5.48 1.31 -11.02
C SER A 202 5.10 1.50 -12.48
N SER A 203 5.53 0.57 -13.34
CA SER A 203 5.15 0.52 -14.76
C SER A 203 4.08 -0.54 -15.02
N ALA A 204 3.15 -0.73 -14.06
CA ALA A 204 2.06 -1.71 -14.20
C ALA A 204 1.24 -1.45 -15.47
N GLY A 205 1.04 -2.50 -16.27
CA GLY A 205 0.21 -2.43 -17.48
C GLY A 205 0.87 -1.82 -18.72
N VAL A 206 2.15 -1.44 -18.66
CA VAL A 206 2.88 -0.90 -19.82
C VAL A 206 3.17 -1.99 -20.86
N TYR A 207 3.44 -3.21 -20.41
CA TYR A 207 3.80 -4.33 -21.28
C TYR A 207 2.64 -5.32 -21.44
N LYS A 208 2.69 -6.08 -22.54
CA LYS A 208 1.63 -6.98 -22.95
C LYS A 208 1.61 -8.27 -22.12
N SER A 209 0.41 -8.72 -21.78
CA SER A 209 0.13 -10.09 -21.32
C SER A 209 -0.89 -10.74 -22.23
N VAL A 210 -0.70 -12.01 -22.57
CA VAL A 210 -1.58 -12.79 -23.42
C VAL A 210 -2.16 -13.94 -22.61
N ALA A 211 -3.44 -13.85 -22.30
CA ALA A 211 -4.19 -14.87 -21.57
C ALA A 211 -4.88 -15.85 -22.54
N ASN A 212 -5.39 -16.97 -22.00
CA ASN A 212 -6.12 -18.00 -22.73
C ASN A 212 -5.33 -18.63 -23.90
N VAL A 213 -4.02 -18.80 -23.72
CA VAL A 213 -3.15 -19.48 -24.69
C VAL A 213 -3.31 -20.99 -24.52
N LYS A 214 -3.66 -21.71 -25.60
CA LYS A 214 -3.82 -23.18 -25.55
C LYS A 214 -2.46 -23.87 -25.42
N GLY A 215 -2.18 -24.52 -24.29
CA GLY A 215 -0.95 -25.27 -24.03
C GLY A 215 -0.71 -26.45 -24.96
N SER A 216 -1.80 -27.04 -25.50
CA SER A 216 -1.73 -28.11 -26.49
C SER A 216 -1.29 -27.66 -27.91
N ASN A 217 -1.17 -26.33 -28.15
CA ASN A 217 -0.81 -25.79 -29.47
C ASN A 217 0.49 -24.97 -29.42
N PRO A 218 1.65 -25.55 -29.82
CA PRO A 218 2.93 -24.86 -29.82
C PRO A 218 2.95 -23.54 -30.64
N ASN A 219 2.16 -23.46 -31.72
CA ASN A 219 2.13 -22.25 -32.54
C ASN A 219 1.46 -21.07 -31.83
N THR A 220 0.42 -21.33 -31.02
CA THR A 220 -0.23 -20.28 -30.24
C THR A 220 0.69 -19.78 -29.10
N ILE A 221 1.43 -20.68 -28.47
CA ILE A 221 2.43 -20.34 -27.44
C ILE A 221 3.54 -19.49 -28.08
N ALA A 222 4.09 -19.92 -29.22
CA ALA A 222 5.14 -19.20 -29.93
C ALA A 222 4.70 -17.80 -30.39
N ALA A 223 3.46 -17.66 -30.85
CA ALA A 223 2.89 -16.36 -31.21
C ALA A 223 2.78 -15.44 -30.00
N ALA A 224 2.26 -15.94 -28.86
CA ALA A 224 2.13 -15.18 -27.62
C ALA A 224 3.49 -14.72 -27.07
N ILE A 225 4.51 -15.59 -27.07
CA ILE A 225 5.86 -15.24 -26.63
C ILE A 225 6.44 -14.13 -27.53
N LYS A 226 6.31 -14.23 -28.85
CA LYS A 226 6.76 -13.20 -29.79
C LYS A 226 6.04 -11.87 -29.57
N ASP A 227 4.74 -11.91 -29.33
CA ASP A 227 3.90 -10.74 -29.08
C ASP A 227 4.38 -10.00 -27.80
N VAL A 228 4.68 -10.74 -26.75
CA VAL A 228 5.18 -10.16 -25.49
C VAL A 228 6.57 -9.57 -25.69
N PHE A 229 7.52 -10.29 -26.28
CA PHE A 229 8.84 -9.74 -26.60
C PHE A 229 8.77 -8.49 -27.48
N SER A 230 7.85 -8.45 -28.43
CA SER A 230 7.66 -7.29 -29.31
C SER A 230 7.11 -6.06 -28.59
N SER A 231 6.51 -6.22 -27.41
CA SER A 231 6.02 -5.11 -26.59
C SER A 231 7.13 -4.39 -25.82
N TYR A 232 8.32 -4.99 -25.70
CA TYR A 232 9.46 -4.35 -25.06
C TYR A 232 10.07 -3.31 -26.02
N GLY A 233 9.94 -2.03 -25.70
CA GLY A 233 10.40 -0.93 -26.57
C GLY A 233 11.91 -0.85 -26.78
N SER A 234 12.70 -1.44 -25.86
CA SER A 234 14.16 -1.55 -25.96
C SER A 234 14.62 -2.94 -25.58
N PHE A 235 15.66 -3.44 -26.28
CA PHE A 235 16.26 -4.72 -25.95
C PHE A 235 17.11 -4.58 -24.68
N HIS A 236 16.78 -5.35 -23.65
CA HIS A 236 17.65 -5.58 -22.49
C HIS A 236 17.88 -7.08 -22.33
N ALA A 237 19.13 -7.50 -22.10
CA ALA A 237 19.48 -8.93 -22.05
C ALA A 237 18.77 -9.70 -20.93
N ARG A 238 18.36 -9.04 -19.86
CA ARG A 238 17.61 -9.61 -18.72
C ARG A 238 16.08 -9.58 -18.89
N ASN A 239 15.55 -9.01 -19.97
CA ASN A 239 14.12 -9.06 -20.22
C ASN A 239 13.69 -10.48 -20.57
N GLN A 240 12.70 -10.99 -19.85
CA GLN A 240 12.20 -12.35 -19.96
C GLN A 240 10.70 -12.34 -20.29
N VAL A 241 10.21 -13.47 -20.73
CA VAL A 241 8.78 -13.77 -20.82
C VAL A 241 8.47 -14.85 -19.82
N LEU A 242 7.43 -14.65 -19.02
CA LEU A 242 6.94 -15.60 -18.04
C LEU A 242 5.75 -16.36 -18.59
N VAL A 243 5.81 -17.69 -18.59
CA VAL A 243 4.70 -18.56 -18.97
C VAL A 243 4.23 -19.34 -17.75
N GLN A 244 2.92 -19.32 -17.49
CA GLN A 244 2.28 -20.01 -16.35
C GLN A 244 0.97 -20.64 -16.78
N GLN A 245 0.50 -21.64 -16.00
CA GLN A 245 -0.88 -22.09 -16.12
C GLN A 245 -1.85 -21.00 -15.66
N MET A 246 -2.98 -20.86 -16.34
CA MET A 246 -4.08 -20.04 -15.85
C MET A 246 -4.77 -20.75 -14.70
N LEU A 247 -5.06 -19.99 -13.66
CA LEU A 247 -5.83 -20.48 -12.53
C LEU A 247 -7.31 -20.62 -12.92
N SER A 248 -7.92 -21.72 -12.51
CA SER A 248 -9.36 -21.97 -12.53
C SER A 248 -9.95 -21.83 -11.14
N ASP A 249 -11.28 -21.81 -11.06
CA ASP A 249 -12.02 -21.87 -9.80
C ASP A 249 -11.65 -20.76 -8.79
N ILE A 250 -11.47 -19.55 -9.32
CA ILE A 250 -11.11 -18.37 -8.55
C ILE A 250 -12.30 -17.94 -7.69
N GLU A 251 -12.09 -17.82 -6.38
CA GLU A 251 -13.01 -17.23 -5.42
C GLU A 251 -12.86 -15.71 -5.39
N CYS A 252 -11.63 -15.24 -5.20
CA CYS A 252 -11.30 -13.82 -5.23
C CYS A 252 -9.88 -13.60 -5.76
N SER A 253 -9.60 -12.38 -6.19
CA SER A 253 -8.27 -11.97 -6.61
C SER A 253 -8.03 -10.49 -6.31
N GLY A 254 -6.78 -10.08 -6.22
CA GLY A 254 -6.49 -8.71 -5.89
C GLY A 254 -5.02 -8.38 -5.74
N VAL A 255 -4.81 -7.25 -5.08
CA VAL A 255 -3.49 -6.69 -4.77
C VAL A 255 -3.41 -6.37 -3.28
N VAL A 256 -2.29 -6.69 -2.68
CA VAL A 256 -1.92 -6.24 -1.32
C VAL A 256 -0.72 -5.33 -1.42
N MET A 257 -0.88 -4.11 -0.94
CA MET A 257 0.24 -3.22 -0.63
C MET A 257 0.48 -3.30 0.88
N THR A 258 1.66 -3.74 1.31
CA THR A 258 1.93 -4.00 2.73
C THR A 258 2.17 -2.74 3.56
N ARG A 259 2.29 -1.58 2.88
CA ARG A 259 2.22 -0.23 3.46
C ARG A 259 1.31 0.64 2.59
N THR A 260 0.82 1.75 3.15
CA THR A 260 0.03 2.69 2.35
C THR A 260 0.89 3.34 1.26
N PRO A 261 0.46 3.36 -0.02
CA PRO A 261 1.30 3.86 -1.10
C PRO A 261 1.55 5.38 -1.05
N SER A 262 0.69 6.12 -0.33
CA SER A 262 0.79 7.58 -0.27
C SER A 262 1.82 8.11 0.73
N VAL A 263 2.00 7.43 1.87
CA VAL A 263 2.84 7.91 2.98
C VAL A 263 3.67 6.80 3.64
N GLY A 264 3.58 5.55 3.20
CA GLY A 264 4.30 4.43 3.79
C GLY A 264 3.85 4.07 5.21
N ALA A 265 2.62 4.42 5.61
CA ALA A 265 2.10 4.08 6.93
C ALA A 265 1.93 2.56 7.09
N PRO A 266 2.02 2.01 8.32
CA PRO A 266 2.01 0.56 8.60
C PRO A 266 0.63 -0.07 8.48
N TYR A 267 -0.05 0.20 7.37
CA TYR A 267 -1.32 -0.42 7.01
C TYR A 267 -1.19 -1.20 5.72
N SER A 268 -1.51 -2.48 5.76
CA SER A 268 -1.74 -3.24 4.54
C SER A 268 -3.03 -2.75 3.87
N VAL A 269 -2.94 -2.42 2.60
CA VAL A 269 -4.09 -2.06 1.76
C VAL A 269 -4.41 -3.26 0.88
N ILE A 270 -5.48 -3.98 1.20
CA ILE A 270 -5.93 -5.17 0.48
C ILE A 270 -7.08 -4.75 -0.43
N SER A 271 -6.83 -4.69 -1.73
CA SER A 271 -7.86 -4.42 -2.74
C SER A 271 -8.16 -5.70 -3.50
N PHE A 272 -9.41 -6.16 -3.46
CA PHE A 272 -9.81 -7.44 -4.05
C PHE A 272 -11.20 -7.40 -4.67
N ASP A 273 -11.43 -8.33 -5.59
CA ASP A 273 -12.71 -8.59 -6.24
C ASP A 273 -13.13 -10.04 -5.95
N ASP A 274 -14.26 -10.19 -5.26
CA ASP A 274 -14.87 -11.47 -4.88
C ASP A 274 -16.12 -11.79 -5.73
N LYS A 275 -16.42 -10.99 -6.76
CA LYS A 275 -17.62 -11.12 -7.59
C LYS A 275 -17.33 -11.54 -9.02
N SER A 276 -16.33 -10.92 -9.67
CA SER A 276 -16.07 -11.18 -11.10
C SER A 276 -15.37 -12.51 -11.38
N ARG A 277 -14.70 -13.09 -10.38
CA ARG A 277 -13.90 -14.33 -10.49
C ARG A 277 -12.78 -14.26 -11.54
N ARG A 278 -12.22 -13.07 -11.75
CA ARG A 278 -11.15 -12.79 -12.72
C ARG A 278 -9.91 -12.28 -11.97
N THR A 279 -8.73 -12.54 -12.51
CA THR A 279 -7.46 -12.13 -11.90
C THR A 279 -6.99 -10.73 -12.30
N ASP A 280 -7.64 -10.09 -13.29
CA ASP A 280 -7.20 -8.83 -13.89
C ASP A 280 -8.05 -7.59 -13.52
N THR A 281 -9.14 -7.76 -12.78
CA THR A 281 -10.11 -6.70 -12.47
C THR A 281 -9.50 -5.58 -11.62
N VAL A 282 -8.70 -5.92 -10.61
CA VAL A 282 -8.09 -4.93 -9.70
C VAL A 282 -6.93 -4.21 -10.39
N THR A 283 -6.09 -4.95 -11.13
CA THR A 283 -4.91 -4.39 -11.83
C THR A 283 -5.27 -3.49 -13.01
N THR A 284 -6.42 -3.73 -13.66
CA THR A 284 -6.90 -2.89 -14.77
C THR A 284 -7.74 -1.69 -14.32
N GLY A 285 -8.13 -1.63 -13.03
CA GLY A 285 -8.97 -0.54 -12.50
C GLY A 285 -10.39 -0.49 -13.09
N SER A 286 -10.87 -1.58 -13.71
CA SER A 286 -12.08 -1.58 -14.53
C SER A 286 -13.35 -2.09 -13.83
N GLY A 287 -13.37 -2.19 -12.49
CA GLY A 287 -14.49 -2.85 -11.81
C GLY A 287 -15.16 -2.03 -10.72
N ASP A 288 -16.48 -1.84 -10.82
CA ASP A 288 -17.36 -1.35 -9.74
C ASP A 288 -17.49 -2.34 -8.56
N THR A 289 -16.78 -3.48 -8.61
CA THR A 289 -16.88 -4.60 -7.66
C THR A 289 -15.68 -4.70 -6.72
N VAL A 290 -14.69 -3.83 -6.87
CA VAL A 290 -13.47 -3.85 -6.04
C VAL A 290 -13.77 -3.36 -4.64
N ARG A 291 -13.40 -4.18 -3.64
CA ARG A 291 -13.45 -3.83 -2.22
C ARG A 291 -12.02 -3.55 -1.72
N SER A 292 -11.86 -2.56 -0.85
CA SER A 292 -10.58 -2.26 -0.21
C SER A 292 -10.69 -2.36 1.30
N VAL A 293 -9.74 -3.04 1.91
CA VAL A 293 -9.59 -3.19 3.35
C VAL A 293 -8.24 -2.60 3.78
N PHE A 294 -8.27 -1.77 4.82
CA PHE A 294 -7.08 -1.24 5.47
C PHE A 294 -6.86 -2.00 6.77
N LEU A 295 -5.74 -2.68 6.88
CA LEU A 295 -5.39 -3.46 8.05
C LEU A 295 -4.09 -2.94 8.65
N HIS A 296 -4.16 -2.44 9.89
CA HIS A 296 -2.94 -2.11 10.63
C HIS A 296 -2.12 -3.38 10.86
N ARG A 297 -0.80 -3.27 10.75
CA ARG A 297 0.14 -4.40 10.80
C ARG A 297 -0.05 -5.29 12.03
N ASP A 298 -0.28 -4.71 13.20
CA ASP A 298 -0.39 -5.42 14.49
C ASP A 298 -1.82 -5.84 14.83
N HIS A 299 -2.76 -5.73 13.89
CA HIS A 299 -4.16 -6.06 14.12
C HIS A 299 -4.62 -7.24 13.28
N GLU A 300 -5.54 -8.01 13.85
CA GLU A 300 -6.21 -9.08 13.14
C GLU A 300 -7.33 -8.52 12.25
N LEU A 301 -7.58 -9.21 11.14
CA LEU A 301 -8.71 -8.91 10.26
C LEU A 301 -10.03 -9.15 11.01
N CYS A 302 -10.89 -8.15 11.02
CA CYS A 302 -12.23 -8.20 11.60
C CYS A 302 -13.28 -7.95 10.52
N GLY A 303 -14.48 -8.49 10.70
CA GLY A 303 -15.63 -8.24 9.84
C GLY A 303 -15.98 -9.40 8.91
N ASP A 304 -16.99 -9.17 8.08
CA ASP A 304 -17.50 -10.17 7.12
C ASP A 304 -16.64 -10.17 5.84
N LEU A 305 -15.50 -10.85 5.94
CA LEU A 305 -14.54 -11.01 4.86
C LEU A 305 -14.46 -12.49 4.44
N PRO A 306 -14.16 -12.78 3.17
CA PRO A 306 -13.88 -14.15 2.73
C PRO A 306 -12.76 -14.79 3.57
N LYS A 307 -12.89 -16.08 3.86
CA LYS A 307 -11.87 -16.83 4.65
C LYS A 307 -10.50 -16.77 3.98
N SER A 308 -10.47 -16.77 2.67
CA SER A 308 -9.27 -16.62 1.85
C SER A 308 -8.51 -15.32 2.15
N ILE A 309 -9.22 -14.21 2.45
CA ILE A 309 -8.58 -12.93 2.83
C ILE A 309 -7.93 -13.04 4.22
N HIS A 310 -8.51 -13.80 5.16
CA HIS A 310 -7.87 -14.06 6.45
C HIS A 310 -6.57 -14.88 6.30
N ARG A 311 -6.53 -15.87 5.40
CA ARG A 311 -5.32 -16.63 5.10
C ARG A 311 -4.27 -15.80 4.39
N LEU A 312 -4.70 -14.87 3.54
CA LEU A 312 -3.79 -13.97 2.81
C LEU A 312 -2.86 -13.20 3.76
N LYS A 313 -3.33 -12.79 4.95
CA LYS A 313 -2.49 -12.11 5.95
C LYS A 313 -1.29 -12.98 6.35
N THR A 314 -1.50 -14.27 6.62
CA THR A 314 -0.42 -15.20 6.97
C THR A 314 0.59 -15.36 5.83
N VAL A 315 0.11 -15.40 4.58
CA VAL A 315 0.97 -15.50 3.39
C VAL A 315 1.79 -14.22 3.20
N VAL A 316 1.17 -13.05 3.42
CA VAL A 316 1.84 -11.75 3.34
C VAL A 316 2.93 -11.63 4.40
N ASP A 317 2.65 -12.02 5.66
CA ASP A 317 3.62 -11.99 6.75
C ASP A 317 4.83 -12.91 6.45
N GLU A 318 4.58 -14.09 5.88
CA GLU A 318 5.67 -14.98 5.46
C GLU A 318 6.48 -14.37 4.31
N LEU A 319 5.84 -13.72 3.33
CA LEU A 319 6.54 -13.05 2.22
C LEU A 319 7.42 -11.90 2.71
N GLU A 320 6.94 -11.06 3.62
CA GLU A 320 7.75 -9.99 4.22
C GLU A 320 9.00 -10.57 4.93
N GLN A 321 8.85 -11.68 5.65
CA GLN A 321 9.96 -12.35 6.31
C GLN A 321 10.96 -12.95 5.30
N LEU A 322 10.48 -13.62 4.25
CA LEU A 322 11.32 -14.22 3.20
C LEU A 322 12.09 -13.17 2.40
N VAL A 323 11.46 -12.05 2.11
CA VAL A 323 12.07 -10.94 1.35
C VAL A 323 12.95 -10.07 2.26
N GLY A 324 12.69 -10.04 3.58
CA GLY A 324 13.37 -9.17 4.53
C GLY A 324 13.02 -7.69 4.32
N TYR A 325 11.83 -7.40 3.77
CA TYR A 325 11.36 -6.05 3.47
C TYR A 325 9.85 -5.95 3.64
N ASP A 326 9.40 -4.87 4.22
CA ASP A 326 8.02 -4.67 4.67
C ASP A 326 7.19 -3.75 3.78
N SER A 327 7.72 -3.37 2.62
CA SER A 327 7.04 -2.50 1.67
C SER A 327 6.91 -3.22 0.33
N LEU A 328 5.94 -4.12 0.24
CA LEU A 328 5.69 -4.98 -0.91
C LEU A 328 4.36 -4.65 -1.59
N ASP A 329 4.33 -4.85 -2.90
CA ASP A 329 3.16 -4.88 -3.76
C ASP A 329 3.02 -6.32 -4.28
N ILE A 330 1.92 -6.99 -3.88
CA ILE A 330 1.71 -8.42 -4.06
C ILE A 330 0.41 -8.65 -4.84
N GLU A 331 0.48 -9.25 -6.03
CA GLU A 331 -0.70 -9.74 -6.73
C GLU A 331 -1.02 -11.16 -6.26
N PHE A 332 -2.29 -11.43 -5.97
CA PHE A 332 -2.76 -12.72 -5.48
C PHE A 332 -4.07 -13.15 -6.14
N ALA A 333 -4.33 -14.44 -6.09
CA ALA A 333 -5.65 -15.03 -6.33
C ALA A 333 -5.91 -16.14 -5.31
N CYS A 334 -7.15 -16.26 -4.88
CA CYS A 334 -7.60 -17.34 -4.01
C CYS A 334 -8.55 -18.25 -4.79
N THR A 335 -8.36 -19.53 -4.66
CA THR A 335 -9.21 -20.54 -5.28
C THR A 335 -10.25 -21.07 -4.30
N THR A 336 -11.32 -21.67 -4.82
CA THR A 336 -12.46 -22.15 -4.01
C THR A 336 -12.12 -23.28 -3.03
N ASP A 337 -10.95 -23.91 -3.18
CA ASP A 337 -10.35 -24.84 -2.21
C ASP A 337 -9.53 -24.14 -1.12
N ASP A 338 -9.65 -22.81 -1.04
CA ASP A 338 -9.09 -21.98 0.02
C ASP A 338 -7.55 -21.84 -0.06
N VAL A 339 -6.97 -22.00 -1.25
CA VAL A 339 -5.54 -21.83 -1.51
C VAL A 339 -5.24 -20.41 -1.99
N VAL A 340 -4.22 -19.79 -1.39
CA VAL A 340 -3.72 -18.47 -1.81
C VAL A 340 -2.58 -18.65 -2.80
N HIS A 341 -2.79 -18.20 -4.03
CA HIS A 341 -1.81 -18.18 -5.10
C HIS A 341 -1.17 -16.81 -5.23
N ILE A 342 0.16 -16.77 -5.25
CA ILE A 342 0.93 -15.55 -5.46
C ILE A 342 1.27 -15.43 -6.95
N LEU A 343 0.84 -14.33 -7.55
CA LEU A 343 0.97 -14.05 -8.98
C LEU A 343 2.10 -13.07 -9.31
N GLN A 344 2.45 -12.21 -8.35
CA GLN A 344 3.57 -11.27 -8.41
C GLN A 344 3.96 -10.81 -7.01
N VAL A 345 5.26 -10.59 -6.80
CA VAL A 345 5.80 -9.88 -5.64
C VAL A 345 6.83 -8.89 -6.14
N ARG A 346 6.67 -7.62 -5.78
CA ARG A 346 7.61 -6.55 -6.12
C ARG A 346 7.73 -5.55 -4.97
N PRO A 347 8.80 -4.73 -4.95
CA PRO A 347 8.88 -3.62 -4.01
C PRO A 347 7.75 -2.62 -4.28
N LEU A 348 7.17 -2.09 -3.20
CA LEU A 348 6.23 -0.98 -3.28
C LEU A 348 7.01 0.33 -3.47
N ALA A 349 6.77 1.03 -4.57
CA ALA A 349 7.34 2.35 -4.80
C ALA A 349 6.70 3.35 -3.83
N LEU A 350 7.43 3.74 -2.80
CA LEU A 350 7.00 4.76 -1.84
C LEU A 350 7.54 6.14 -2.25
N PRO A 351 6.74 7.21 -2.10
CA PRO A 351 7.22 8.56 -2.34
C PRO A 351 8.32 8.91 -1.33
N ARG A 352 9.34 9.65 -1.78
CA ARG A 352 10.34 10.24 -0.87
C ARG A 352 9.67 11.39 -0.11
N LEU A 353 9.38 11.17 1.16
CA LEU A 353 8.82 12.18 2.04
C LEU A 353 9.93 12.86 2.83
N ASP A 354 9.75 14.14 3.15
CA ASP A 354 10.68 14.90 4.01
C ASP A 354 10.59 14.46 5.49
N TYR A 355 9.70 13.54 5.80
CA TYR A 355 9.49 12.97 7.14
C TYR A 355 9.31 11.45 7.05
N SER A 356 9.80 10.74 8.04
CA SER A 356 9.50 9.32 8.22
C SER A 356 8.25 9.15 9.08
N VAL A 357 7.42 8.16 8.74
CA VAL A 357 6.34 7.70 9.63
C VAL A 357 6.98 6.81 10.68
N ASP A 358 6.89 7.23 11.94
CA ASP A 358 7.31 6.42 13.07
C ASP A 358 6.17 5.44 13.41
N ASP A 359 6.38 4.16 13.13
CA ASP A 359 5.37 3.11 13.30
C ASP A 359 4.97 2.95 14.78
N GLU A 360 5.90 3.10 15.72
CA GLU A 360 5.65 2.99 17.16
C GLU A 360 4.80 4.16 17.66
N CYS A 361 5.16 5.39 17.28
CA CYS A 361 4.35 6.57 17.60
C CYS A 361 2.93 6.48 17.04
N LEU A 362 2.77 5.94 15.83
CA LEU A 362 1.46 5.75 15.23
C LEU A 362 0.64 4.68 15.97
N ALA A 363 1.25 3.56 16.37
CA ALA A 363 0.58 2.52 17.13
C ALA A 363 0.05 3.04 18.49
N VAL A 364 0.86 3.83 19.21
CA VAL A 364 0.44 4.50 20.45
C VAL A 364 -0.74 5.43 20.18
N ALA A 365 -0.66 6.28 19.16
CA ALA A 365 -1.73 7.21 18.82
C ALA A 365 -3.05 6.49 18.45
N ILE A 366 -2.97 5.35 17.77
CA ILE A 366 -4.15 4.52 17.44
C ILE A 366 -4.80 3.99 18.71
N GLU A 367 -4.04 3.46 19.67
CA GLU A 367 -4.60 2.96 20.93
C GLU A 367 -5.21 4.10 21.77
N GLU A 368 -4.58 5.28 21.81
CA GLU A 368 -5.17 6.46 22.42
C GLU A 368 -6.49 6.85 21.73
N GLY A 369 -6.53 6.86 20.40
CA GLY A 369 -7.73 7.12 19.62
C GLY A 369 -8.86 6.12 19.89
N LYS A 370 -8.54 4.82 20.00
CA LYS A 370 -9.49 3.77 20.41
C LYS A 370 -10.01 3.98 21.84
N GLY A 371 -9.11 4.34 22.77
CA GLY A 371 -9.46 4.67 24.15
C GLY A 371 -10.43 5.86 24.21
N PHE A 372 -10.13 6.91 23.46
CA PHE A 372 -11.00 8.07 23.33
C PHE A 372 -12.38 7.71 22.75
N PHE A 373 -12.43 6.93 21.67
CA PHE A 373 -13.70 6.50 21.07
C PHE A 373 -14.54 5.63 22.03
N ARG A 374 -13.90 4.73 22.80
CA ARG A 374 -14.60 3.96 23.85
C ARG A 374 -15.19 4.88 24.93
N ALA A 375 -14.46 5.91 25.33
CA ALA A 375 -14.94 6.89 26.31
C ALA A 375 -16.14 7.69 25.77
N LEU A 376 -16.17 8.03 24.48
CA LEU A 376 -17.31 8.69 23.83
C LEU A 376 -18.60 7.85 23.88
N GLN A 377 -18.51 6.52 23.99
CA GLN A 377 -19.69 5.66 24.08
C GLN A 377 -20.45 5.83 25.41
N GLN A 378 -19.81 6.38 26.45
CA GLN A 378 -20.51 6.74 27.67
C GLN A 378 -21.42 7.95 27.40
N THR A 379 -22.60 7.95 28.01
CA THR A 379 -23.57 9.02 27.84
C THR A 379 -23.15 10.25 28.65
N PRO A 380 -22.85 11.39 28.00
CA PRO A 380 -22.53 12.61 28.72
C PRO A 380 -23.77 13.19 29.43
N PRO A 381 -23.60 14.08 30.41
CA PRO A 381 -24.71 14.81 31.02
C PRO A 381 -25.53 15.57 29.98
N PHE A 382 -26.83 15.69 30.20
CA PHE A 382 -27.79 16.43 29.35
C PHE A 382 -28.02 15.86 27.95
N VAL A 383 -27.40 14.76 27.60
CA VAL A 383 -27.56 14.04 26.33
C VAL A 383 -28.15 12.67 26.62
N VAL A 384 -29.02 12.16 25.79
CA VAL A 384 -29.62 10.83 25.89
C VAL A 384 -29.18 9.95 24.72
N GLY A 385 -29.28 8.63 24.88
CA GLY A 385 -28.88 7.64 23.88
C GLY A 385 -27.75 6.74 24.35
N LYS A 386 -27.81 5.44 23.97
CA LYS A 386 -26.95 4.37 24.48
C LYS A 386 -25.49 4.43 24.01
N SER A 387 -25.25 5.02 22.86
CA SER A 387 -23.94 5.06 22.19
C SER A 387 -23.87 6.24 21.23
N THR A 388 -22.69 6.50 20.66
CA THR A 388 -22.57 7.45 19.56
C THR A 388 -21.95 6.83 18.32
N GLN A 389 -22.15 7.47 17.18
CA GLN A 389 -21.48 7.24 15.91
C GLN A 389 -20.73 8.51 15.53
N LEU A 390 -19.69 8.37 14.71
CA LEU A 390 -18.93 9.49 14.19
C LEU A 390 -19.23 9.67 12.70
N SER A 391 -19.45 10.90 12.28
CA SER A 391 -19.67 11.27 10.88
C SER A 391 -18.86 12.50 10.52
N VAL A 392 -18.61 12.71 9.25
CA VAL A 392 -17.91 13.92 8.75
C VAL A 392 -18.85 14.96 8.17
N MET A 393 -20.12 14.58 7.90
CA MET A 393 -21.08 15.38 7.11
C MET A 393 -22.45 15.53 7.77
N SER A 394 -22.66 15.01 8.98
CA SER A 394 -24.00 14.95 9.60
C SER A 394 -24.49 16.28 10.16
N ASP A 395 -23.62 17.21 10.46
CA ASP A 395 -23.96 18.57 10.95
C ASP A 395 -22.74 19.49 10.82
N TRP A 396 -22.94 20.78 10.45
CA TRP A 396 -21.88 21.78 10.34
C TRP A 396 -20.61 21.33 9.56
N ASN A 397 -20.69 20.30 8.82
CA ASN A 397 -19.73 19.73 7.85
C ASN A 397 -18.26 20.18 8.01
N PRO A 398 -17.56 19.80 9.09
CA PRO A 398 -16.18 20.24 9.31
C PRO A 398 -15.26 19.86 8.15
N ALA A 399 -15.49 18.73 7.50
CA ALA A 399 -14.70 18.28 6.37
C ALA A 399 -14.75 19.24 5.17
N GLU A 400 -15.89 19.91 4.93
CA GLU A 400 -16.05 20.91 3.87
C GLU A 400 -15.51 22.28 4.26
N ILE A 401 -15.67 22.67 5.52
CA ILE A 401 -15.37 24.04 5.98
C ILE A 401 -13.88 24.19 6.31
N ILE A 402 -13.29 23.23 7.02
CA ILE A 402 -11.89 23.28 7.49
C ILE A 402 -11.01 22.17 6.91
N GLY A 403 -11.60 21.26 6.12
CA GLY A 403 -10.92 20.13 5.51
C GLY A 403 -10.84 18.89 6.43
N THR A 404 -10.50 17.75 5.84
CA THR A 404 -10.39 16.45 6.55
C THR A 404 -9.14 16.35 7.42
N LYS A 405 -8.14 17.19 7.18
CA LYS A 405 -6.85 17.25 7.93
C LYS A 405 -6.52 18.71 8.26
N PRO A 406 -7.35 19.39 9.07
CA PRO A 406 -7.15 20.80 9.35
C PRO A 406 -5.88 21.06 10.15
N ARG A 407 -5.26 22.20 9.93
CA ARG A 407 -4.19 22.69 10.79
C ARG A 407 -4.77 23.09 12.16
N GLN A 408 -3.93 23.07 13.21
CA GLN A 408 -4.32 23.32 14.60
C GLN A 408 -5.10 24.62 14.79
N LEU A 409 -4.68 25.70 14.12
CA LEU A 409 -5.38 27.00 14.19
C LEU A 409 -6.79 26.93 13.60
N ALA A 410 -6.95 26.32 12.43
CA ALA A 410 -8.26 26.17 11.79
C ALA A 410 -9.20 25.31 12.65
N LEU A 411 -8.69 24.21 13.20
CA LEU A 411 -9.44 23.32 14.07
C LEU A 411 -9.90 24.05 15.36
N SER A 412 -9.00 24.72 16.05
CA SER A 412 -9.32 25.43 17.31
C SER A 412 -10.25 26.60 17.09
N LEU A 413 -10.10 27.34 15.99
CA LEU A 413 -10.97 28.45 15.64
C LEU A 413 -12.39 27.96 15.32
N TYR A 414 -12.53 26.90 14.53
CA TYR A 414 -13.83 26.32 14.18
C TYR A 414 -14.55 25.77 15.40
N ARG A 415 -13.84 25.11 16.31
CA ARG A 415 -14.37 24.69 17.60
C ARG A 415 -14.94 25.86 18.37
N TYR A 416 -14.14 26.91 18.58
CA TYR A 416 -14.51 28.06 19.38
C TYR A 416 -15.69 28.84 18.79
N ILE A 417 -15.68 29.07 17.46
CA ILE A 417 -16.71 29.88 16.79
C ILE A 417 -18.04 29.11 16.63
N VAL A 418 -17.97 27.78 16.40
CA VAL A 418 -19.14 27.00 15.98
C VAL A 418 -19.43 25.84 16.93
N THR A 419 -18.52 24.87 17.05
CA THR A 419 -18.88 23.51 17.48
C THR A 419 -18.77 23.24 18.98
N ASP A 420 -18.15 24.12 19.78
CA ASP A 420 -18.10 23.93 21.24
C ASP A 420 -19.43 24.36 21.89
N GLU A 421 -19.83 25.63 21.82
CA GLU A 421 -21.04 26.11 22.50
C GLU A 421 -22.04 26.80 21.59
N THR A 422 -21.58 27.52 20.56
CA THR A 422 -22.42 28.40 19.72
C THR A 422 -23.56 27.65 19.04
N TRP A 423 -23.26 26.46 18.48
CA TRP A 423 -24.24 25.59 17.83
C TRP A 423 -25.36 25.16 18.80
N ALA A 424 -24.97 24.73 20.03
CA ALA A 424 -25.90 24.26 21.04
C ALA A 424 -26.75 25.41 21.60
N THR A 425 -26.16 26.61 21.79
CA THR A 425 -26.86 27.81 22.18
C THR A 425 -27.92 28.18 21.16
N GLN A 426 -27.56 28.23 19.89
CA GLN A 426 -28.46 28.52 18.79
C GLN A 426 -29.62 27.51 18.73
N ARG A 427 -29.37 26.21 18.87
CA ARG A 427 -30.42 25.18 18.89
C ARG A 427 -31.36 25.35 20.09
N ALA A 428 -30.83 25.58 21.30
CA ALA A 428 -31.64 25.80 22.48
C ALA A 428 -32.52 27.05 22.37
N GLU A 429 -32.06 28.13 21.74
CA GLU A 429 -32.85 29.35 21.48
C GLU A 429 -34.02 29.13 20.51
N TYR A 430 -33.93 28.14 19.61
CA TYR A 430 -35.04 27.71 18.76
C TYR A 430 -36.05 26.78 19.47
N GLY A 431 -35.73 26.33 20.72
CA GLY A 431 -36.63 25.51 21.50
C GLY A 431 -36.30 24.01 21.44
N TYR A 432 -35.13 23.65 20.92
CA TYR A 432 -34.61 22.30 21.03
C TYR A 432 -33.93 22.06 22.39
N ARG A 433 -33.58 20.82 22.68
CA ARG A 433 -32.92 20.40 23.90
C ARG A 433 -31.54 21.07 24.03
N ASP A 434 -31.26 21.66 25.19
CA ASP A 434 -29.93 22.16 25.51
C ASP A 434 -28.97 21.04 25.83
N VAL A 435 -27.99 20.83 24.97
CA VAL A 435 -27.02 19.73 25.07
C VAL A 435 -25.70 20.14 25.70
N ARG A 436 -25.54 21.43 26.09
CA ARG A 436 -24.31 21.91 26.72
C ARG A 436 -24.03 21.20 28.04
N PRO A 437 -22.76 20.87 28.37
CA PRO A 437 -21.51 21.24 27.71
C PRO A 437 -21.02 20.21 26.67
N CYS A 438 -21.90 19.43 26.04
CA CYS A 438 -21.49 18.45 25.03
C CYS A 438 -21.00 19.16 23.76
N ASN A 439 -19.80 18.87 23.33
CA ASN A 439 -19.25 19.40 22.07
C ASN A 439 -19.83 18.65 20.88
N LEU A 440 -20.11 19.36 19.80
CA LEU A 440 -20.57 18.73 18.56
C LEU A 440 -19.43 18.00 17.85
N MET A 441 -18.27 18.66 17.75
CA MET A 441 -17.13 18.12 17.03
C MET A 441 -16.12 17.50 17.98
N VAL A 442 -15.66 16.31 17.63
CA VAL A 442 -14.58 15.60 18.29
C VAL A 442 -13.40 15.42 17.32
N ASN A 443 -12.20 15.39 17.85
CA ASN A 443 -10.98 15.21 17.07
C ASN A 443 -10.39 13.83 17.37
N VAL A 444 -10.32 12.98 16.35
CA VAL A 444 -9.70 11.66 16.45
C VAL A 444 -8.47 11.63 15.55
N LEU A 445 -7.30 11.49 16.12
CA LEU A 445 -6.02 11.41 15.39
C LEU A 445 -5.79 12.57 14.38
N GLY A 446 -6.22 13.78 14.74
CA GLY A 446 -6.10 14.96 13.89
C GLY A 446 -7.24 15.15 12.87
N HIS A 447 -8.18 14.21 12.80
CA HIS A 447 -9.36 14.31 11.93
C HIS A 447 -10.59 14.79 12.72
N PRO A 448 -11.32 15.82 12.23
CA PRO A 448 -12.54 16.30 12.84
C PRO A 448 -13.70 15.37 12.47
N TYR A 449 -14.46 14.97 13.47
CA TYR A 449 -15.71 14.20 13.33
C TYR A 449 -16.83 14.87 14.09
N ILE A 450 -18.05 14.67 13.64
CA ILE A 450 -19.27 15.05 14.35
C ILE A 450 -19.72 13.89 15.24
N ASP A 451 -20.01 14.20 16.51
CA ASP A 451 -20.74 13.29 17.41
C ASP A 451 -22.22 13.26 17.02
N VAL A 452 -22.62 12.19 16.33
CA VAL A 452 -23.99 12.05 15.78
C VAL A 452 -25.03 12.04 16.89
N ARG A 453 -24.72 11.48 18.06
CA ARG A 453 -25.62 11.49 19.22
C ARG A 453 -25.86 12.93 19.71
N ALA A 454 -24.81 13.77 19.77
CA ALA A 454 -24.93 15.17 20.12
C ALA A 454 -25.82 15.91 19.11
N THR A 455 -25.58 15.71 17.81
CA THR A 455 -26.45 16.22 16.74
C THR A 455 -27.91 15.83 16.97
N PHE A 456 -28.19 14.53 17.15
CA PHE A 456 -29.55 14.05 17.26
C PHE A 456 -30.28 14.62 18.49
N ASN A 457 -29.60 14.72 19.63
CA ASN A 457 -30.15 15.36 20.81
C ASN A 457 -30.48 16.83 20.58
N SER A 458 -29.67 17.56 19.84
CA SER A 458 -29.86 18.99 19.56
C SER A 458 -31.04 19.29 18.66
N PHE A 459 -31.68 18.29 18.07
CA PHE A 459 -32.92 18.41 17.29
C PHE A 459 -34.15 17.83 18.01
N ILE A 460 -34.03 17.40 19.26
CA ILE A 460 -35.17 16.97 20.05
C ILE A 460 -35.85 18.21 20.66
N PRO A 461 -37.18 18.41 20.50
CA PRO A 461 -37.90 19.48 21.20
C PRO A 461 -37.69 19.42 22.71
N SER A 462 -37.47 20.56 23.37
CA SER A 462 -37.14 20.67 24.79
C SER A 462 -38.22 20.11 25.74
N GLU A 463 -39.46 20.06 25.28
CA GLU A 463 -40.60 19.55 26.04
C GLU A 463 -40.70 18.04 26.03
N LEU A 464 -40.07 17.36 25.09
CA LEU A 464 -40.13 15.88 25.04
C LEU A 464 -39.36 15.29 26.21
N GLY A 465 -40.05 14.51 27.04
CA GLY A 465 -39.48 13.90 28.26
C GLY A 465 -38.28 12.99 27.94
N ASP A 466 -37.36 12.85 28.90
CA ASP A 466 -36.10 12.12 28.74
C ASP A 466 -36.26 10.66 28.28
N GLU A 467 -37.30 9.97 28.74
CA GLU A 467 -37.54 8.58 28.33
C GLU A 467 -37.94 8.48 26.85
N ALA A 468 -38.84 9.34 26.38
CA ALA A 468 -39.27 9.39 25.00
C ALA A 468 -38.11 9.86 24.10
N ALA A 469 -37.37 10.90 24.51
CA ALA A 469 -36.18 11.37 23.86
C ALA A 469 -35.10 10.28 23.70
N THR A 470 -34.88 9.46 24.76
CA THR A 470 -33.95 8.34 24.74
C THR A 470 -34.32 7.30 23.67
N ARG A 471 -35.59 6.91 23.62
CA ARG A 471 -36.08 5.96 22.63
C ARG A 471 -35.96 6.52 21.22
N LEU A 472 -36.31 7.76 21.03
CA LEU A 472 -36.25 8.45 19.75
C LEU A 472 -34.81 8.58 19.23
N VAL A 473 -33.88 9.04 20.06
CA VAL A 473 -32.45 9.15 19.72
C VAL A 473 -31.85 7.79 19.39
N ASN A 474 -32.14 6.75 20.19
CA ASN A 474 -31.67 5.40 19.90
C ASN A 474 -32.23 4.89 18.56
N HIS A 475 -33.51 5.15 18.27
CA HIS A 475 -34.10 4.78 16.99
C HIS A 475 -33.41 5.47 15.81
N TYR A 476 -33.11 6.76 15.92
CA TYR A 476 -32.36 7.49 14.88
C TYR A 476 -30.95 6.95 14.69
N LEU A 477 -30.24 6.62 15.78
CA LEU A 477 -28.90 6.03 15.72
C LEU A 477 -28.91 4.65 15.04
N ASP A 478 -29.87 3.79 15.43
CA ASP A 478 -30.02 2.46 14.85
C ASP A 478 -30.42 2.56 13.35
N TYR A 479 -31.28 3.52 13.00
CA TYR A 479 -31.66 3.75 11.60
C TYR A 479 -30.50 4.23 10.74
N LEU A 480 -29.70 5.19 11.22
CA LEU A 480 -28.52 5.65 10.50
C LEU A 480 -27.46 4.55 10.38
N GLN A 481 -27.29 3.71 11.40
CA GLN A 481 -26.36 2.59 11.36
C GLN A 481 -26.73 1.57 10.27
N GLN A 482 -28.02 1.38 10.03
CA GLN A 482 -28.53 0.48 8.98
C GLN A 482 -28.50 1.14 7.59
N ASN A 483 -28.45 2.47 7.52
CA ASN A 483 -28.47 3.25 6.28
C ASN A 483 -27.34 4.31 6.31
N PRO A 484 -26.08 3.90 6.30
CA PRO A 484 -24.94 4.81 6.49
C PRO A 484 -24.78 5.85 5.37
N GLU A 485 -25.37 5.61 4.20
CA GLU A 485 -25.39 6.54 3.08
C GLU A 485 -26.21 7.81 3.36
N LEU A 486 -27.04 7.81 4.42
CA LEU A 486 -27.83 8.97 4.83
C LEU A 486 -27.09 9.94 5.75
N HIS A 487 -25.80 9.73 5.99
CA HIS A 487 -25.00 10.53 6.93
C HIS A 487 -24.88 12.02 6.57
N ASP A 488 -25.05 12.38 5.30
CA ASP A 488 -25.08 13.76 4.76
C ASP A 488 -26.49 14.32 4.58
N LYS A 489 -27.52 13.57 4.98
CA LYS A 489 -28.96 13.92 4.80
C LYS A 489 -29.76 13.70 6.08
N VAL A 490 -29.10 13.75 7.24
CA VAL A 490 -29.75 13.40 8.52
C VAL A 490 -30.93 14.29 8.83
N GLU A 491 -30.84 15.59 8.58
CA GLU A 491 -31.91 16.56 8.86
C GLU A 491 -33.19 16.34 8.03
N PHE A 492 -33.05 15.72 6.86
CA PHE A 492 -34.17 15.51 5.93
C PHE A 492 -34.69 14.06 5.96
N SER A 493 -33.78 13.10 6.12
CA SER A 493 -34.10 11.67 5.93
C SER A 493 -34.14 10.88 7.22
N VAL A 494 -33.42 11.29 8.26
CA VAL A 494 -33.32 10.57 9.55
C VAL A 494 -34.14 11.23 10.63
N LEU A 495 -33.98 12.54 10.82
CA LEU A 495 -34.57 13.30 11.92
C LEU A 495 -35.96 13.88 11.58
N PHE A 496 -36.72 14.24 12.61
CA PHE A 496 -37.80 15.19 12.54
C PHE A 496 -37.30 16.51 13.12
N THR A 497 -36.86 17.42 12.24
CA THR A 497 -36.27 18.71 12.65
C THR A 497 -37.28 19.88 12.68
N SER A 498 -38.36 19.75 11.95
CA SER A 498 -39.42 20.75 11.84
C SER A 498 -40.76 20.04 11.57
N LEU A 499 -41.87 20.76 11.77
CA LEU A 499 -43.18 20.23 11.41
C LEU A 499 -43.39 20.37 9.90
N THR A 500 -43.54 19.22 9.23
CA THR A 500 -43.84 19.15 7.79
C THR A 500 -45.29 18.71 7.55
N PHE A 501 -45.85 19.02 6.38
CA PHE A 501 -47.22 18.64 6.02
C PHE A 501 -47.49 17.13 6.01
N ASP A 502 -46.46 16.32 5.87
CA ASP A 502 -46.54 14.88 5.85
C ASP A 502 -46.12 14.20 7.17
N PHE A 503 -45.99 15.02 8.25
CA PHE A 503 -45.55 14.52 9.57
C PHE A 503 -46.38 13.35 10.05
N ASP A 504 -47.73 13.43 10.03
CA ASP A 504 -48.59 12.34 10.54
C ASP A 504 -48.37 11.01 9.83
N THR A 505 -48.15 11.07 8.51
CA THR A 505 -47.88 9.88 7.71
C THR A 505 -46.48 9.28 8.03
N LYS A 506 -45.47 10.14 8.11
CA LYS A 506 -44.11 9.76 8.44
C LYS A 506 -44.00 9.26 9.87
N ALA A 507 -44.63 9.92 10.84
CA ALA A 507 -44.60 9.51 12.23
C ALA A 507 -45.25 8.13 12.44
N LYS A 508 -46.40 7.89 11.85
CA LYS A 508 -47.08 6.59 11.90
C LYS A 508 -46.22 5.45 11.30
N SER A 509 -45.49 5.73 10.23
CA SER A 509 -44.66 4.70 9.58
C SER A 509 -43.33 4.47 10.29
N ARG A 510 -42.72 5.52 10.84
CA ARG A 510 -41.33 5.45 11.37
C ARG A 510 -41.26 5.33 12.88
N LEU A 511 -42.25 5.86 13.63
CA LEU A 511 -42.23 5.93 15.08
C LEU A 511 -43.18 4.90 15.75
N ASN A 512 -43.89 4.09 14.96
CA ASN A 512 -44.73 3.01 15.51
C ASN A 512 -43.88 2.01 16.34
N GLY A 513 -44.27 1.81 17.60
CA GLY A 513 -43.49 0.99 18.53
C GLY A 513 -42.26 1.65 19.15
N VAL A 514 -41.92 2.88 18.74
CA VAL A 514 -40.84 3.70 19.32
C VAL A 514 -41.40 4.68 20.34
N LEU A 515 -42.44 5.42 19.97
CA LEU A 515 -43.16 6.37 20.81
C LEU A 515 -44.63 5.97 20.94
N THR A 516 -45.26 6.31 22.07
CA THR A 516 -46.70 6.23 22.25
C THR A 516 -47.43 7.34 21.49
N GLU A 517 -48.77 7.20 21.30
CA GLU A 517 -49.55 8.24 20.63
C GLU A 517 -49.47 9.61 21.33
N ALA A 518 -49.47 9.63 22.66
CA ALA A 518 -49.30 10.88 23.42
C ALA A 518 -47.89 11.50 23.21
N GLU A 519 -46.86 10.71 23.18
CA GLU A 519 -45.47 11.18 22.93
C GLU A 519 -45.28 11.68 21.49
N ILE A 520 -45.99 11.10 20.51
CA ILE A 520 -46.03 11.58 19.14
C ILE A 520 -46.74 12.96 19.07
N GLU A 521 -47.81 13.11 19.88
CA GLU A 521 -48.52 14.41 20.00
C GLU A 521 -47.63 15.48 20.67
N ASP A 522 -46.90 15.14 21.73
CA ASP A 522 -45.89 16.02 22.36
C ASP A 522 -44.78 16.44 21.35
N LEU A 523 -44.28 15.47 20.59
CA LEU A 523 -43.31 15.73 19.53
C LEU A 523 -43.90 16.70 18.47
N TRP A 524 -45.14 16.49 18.06
CA TRP A 524 -45.83 17.35 17.08
C TRP A 524 -45.93 18.79 17.59
N TYR A 525 -46.40 18.98 18.84
CA TYR A 525 -46.54 20.33 19.44
C TYR A 525 -45.18 21.03 19.58
N GLY A 526 -44.14 20.29 20.00
CA GLY A 526 -42.78 20.83 20.09
C GLY A 526 -42.26 21.30 18.72
N LEU A 527 -42.42 20.47 17.69
CA LEU A 527 -42.00 20.79 16.32
C LEU A 527 -42.82 21.94 15.73
N LEU A 528 -44.14 22.01 16.02
CA LEU A 528 -44.98 23.13 15.59
C LEU A 528 -44.47 24.45 16.15
N ARG A 529 -44.18 24.50 17.44
CA ARG A 529 -43.66 25.70 18.11
C ARG A 529 -42.34 26.13 17.49
N ILE A 530 -41.38 25.19 17.38
CA ILE A 530 -40.06 25.41 16.81
C ILE A 530 -40.17 25.95 15.37
N THR A 531 -41.01 25.33 14.55
CA THR A 531 -41.20 25.74 13.15
C THR A 531 -41.76 27.16 13.06
N ARG A 532 -42.78 27.50 13.87
CA ARG A 532 -43.35 28.84 13.91
C ARG A 532 -42.33 29.88 14.37
N ASP A 533 -41.65 29.62 15.50
CA ASP A 533 -40.67 30.55 16.06
C ASP A 533 -39.48 30.76 15.12
N ALA A 534 -39.06 29.73 14.38
CA ALA A 534 -38.04 29.85 13.35
C ALA A 534 -38.50 30.74 12.18
N MET A 535 -39.74 30.57 11.71
CA MET A 535 -40.29 31.40 10.62
C MET A 535 -40.41 32.86 11.06
N ASP A 536 -40.86 33.13 12.30
CA ASP A 536 -40.98 34.50 12.84
C ASP A 536 -39.61 35.17 12.97
N ARG A 537 -38.56 34.42 13.37
CA ARG A 537 -37.18 34.95 13.44
C ARG A 537 -36.60 35.23 12.05
N CYS A 538 -36.74 34.29 11.11
CA CYS A 538 -36.29 34.53 9.74
C CYS A 538 -36.92 35.78 9.12
N GLY A 539 -38.20 36.06 9.36
CA GLY A 539 -38.86 37.28 8.89
C GLY A 539 -38.16 38.54 9.41
N LYS A 540 -37.85 38.58 10.71
CA LYS A 540 -37.16 39.74 11.34
C LYS A 540 -35.73 39.91 10.86
N ASP A 541 -35.02 38.81 10.65
CA ASP A 541 -33.63 38.82 10.14
C ASP A 541 -33.59 39.36 8.71
N PHE A 542 -34.52 38.98 7.85
CA PHE A 542 -34.66 39.55 6.51
C PHE A 542 -34.94 41.04 6.51
N GLU A 543 -35.77 41.53 7.43
CA GLU A 543 -36.02 42.99 7.60
C GLU A 543 -34.72 43.70 8.01
N GLN A 544 -33.96 43.18 8.98
CA GLN A 544 -32.69 43.77 9.41
C GLN A 544 -31.62 43.78 8.31
N ILE A 545 -31.52 42.71 7.52
CA ILE A 545 -30.59 42.65 6.37
C ILE A 545 -30.98 43.69 5.33
N GLY A 546 -32.26 43.86 5.04
CA GLY A 546 -32.77 44.91 4.15
C GLY A 546 -32.43 46.33 4.62
N ASP A 547 -32.52 46.57 5.94
CA ASP A 547 -32.14 47.85 6.55
C ASP A 547 -30.63 48.12 6.45
N ILE A 548 -29.79 47.09 6.67
CA ILE A 548 -28.34 47.21 6.53
C ILE A 548 -27.95 47.45 5.06
N GLN A 549 -28.56 46.75 4.11
CA GLN A 549 -28.33 46.96 2.69
C GLN A 549 -28.71 48.36 2.25
N THR A 550 -29.88 48.86 2.71
CA THR A 550 -30.33 50.22 2.43
C THR A 550 -29.40 51.28 3.02
N ARG A 551 -28.81 51.04 4.18
CA ARG A 551 -27.77 51.90 4.77
C ARG A 551 -26.48 51.89 3.98
N PHE A 552 -26.06 50.73 3.49
CA PHE A 552 -24.84 50.58 2.67
C PHE A 552 -24.95 51.28 1.32
N GLU A 553 -26.14 51.25 0.69
CA GLU A 553 -26.40 51.94 -0.57
C GLU A 553 -26.46 53.48 -0.43
N ARG A 554 -26.55 53.99 0.82
CA ARG A 554 -26.56 55.44 1.12
C ARG A 554 -25.19 56.02 1.46
N ILE A 555 -24.17 55.17 1.62
CA ILE A 555 -22.75 55.52 1.80
C ILE A 555 -22.05 55.50 0.44
#